data_a94840d628fc4d18e844e9f020105561
#
_entry.id   a94840d628fc4d18e844e9f020105561
#
_cell.length_a   1.000
_cell.length_b   1.000
_cell.length_c   1.000
_cell.angle_alpha   90.00
_cell.angle_beta   90.00
_cell.angle_gamma   90.00
#
_symmetry.space_group_name_H-M   'P 1'
#
loop_
_entity.id
_entity.type
_entity.pdbx_description
1 polymer ?
#
loop_
_entity_poly.entity_id
_entity_poly.type
_entity_poly.pdbx_seq_one_letter_code
_entity_poly.pdbx_strand_id
1 'polypeptide(L)'
;DHDPMLQRIYNGLNQEIFTISKKPDPIVYIEDLEVYNQQEGLALSQEEIAYLNEVSQKLGRKLTDSEVFGFSQVNSEHCRHKIFGGVFIIDGEEKESSLFNLIKKTSAENPNKLVSAYKDNVAFNEGPTVEQFAPLSGDKPDFFAVKDIKTVISLKAETHNFPTTVEPFNGAATGTGGEIRDRLGGGKASLPIAGTAVYMTSYPRTEGAREWEKVLDPRPWLYQTPEQILIKASNGASDFGNKFGQPLICGSLLTFEHTENDKKYAYDKVIMLAGGVGFANMRDALKGDPEPGEKVVVIGGDNYRIGMGGGAVSSVNTGQYTCLLYTSDAADEL
;
A
#
# COMPACT_ATOMS: atom_id res chain seq x y z
N ASP A 1 -14.60 12.20 28.22
CA ASP A 1 -13.35 11.59 27.76
C ASP A 1 -13.23 11.77 26.25
N HIS A 2 -12.05 12.14 25.77
CA HIS A 2 -11.71 12.25 24.36
C HIS A 2 -10.24 11.84 24.16
N ASP A 3 -9.91 11.37 22.99
CA ASP A 3 -8.53 11.10 22.60
C ASP A 3 -7.85 12.41 22.14
N PRO A 4 -6.85 12.93 22.89
CA PRO A 4 -6.21 14.20 22.54
C PRO A 4 -5.36 14.14 21.25
N MET A 5 -5.05 12.96 20.75
CA MET A 5 -4.36 12.78 19.47
C MET A 5 -5.31 12.84 18.28
N LEU A 6 -6.54 12.36 18.44
CA LEU A 6 -7.51 12.20 17.35
C LEU A 6 -8.72 13.12 17.46
N GLN A 7 -8.95 13.72 18.61
CA GLN A 7 -10.17 14.47 18.91
C GLN A 7 -9.85 15.79 19.59
N ARG A 8 -10.65 16.81 19.29
CA ARG A 8 -10.63 18.10 19.99
C ARG A 8 -11.98 18.43 20.57
N ILE A 9 -11.97 19.05 21.74
CA ILE A 9 -13.18 19.57 22.37
C ILE A 9 -13.35 21.05 21.99
N TYR A 10 -14.50 21.36 21.44
CA TYR A 10 -14.91 22.73 21.14
C TYR A 10 -16.08 23.14 22.04
N ASN A 11 -15.98 24.32 22.64
CA ASN A 11 -17.07 24.93 23.40
C ASN A 11 -17.90 25.84 22.49
N GLY A 12 -18.73 25.22 21.64
CA GLY A 12 -19.49 25.89 20.60
C GLY A 12 -18.73 25.99 19.27
N LEU A 13 -19.43 26.44 18.25
CA LEU A 13 -18.88 26.65 16.91
C LEU A 13 -18.53 28.13 16.74
N ASN A 14 -17.26 28.43 16.53
CA ASN A 14 -16.79 29.77 16.20
C ASN A 14 -15.92 29.75 14.95
N GLN A 15 -15.59 30.91 14.41
CA GLN A 15 -14.81 31.02 13.18
C GLN A 15 -13.37 30.51 13.35
N GLU A 16 -12.83 30.47 14.55
CA GLU A 16 -11.48 29.97 14.82
C GLU A 16 -11.33 28.48 14.49
N ILE A 17 -12.42 27.69 14.57
CA ILE A 17 -12.45 26.28 14.19
C ILE A 17 -12.03 26.09 12.72
N PHE A 18 -12.34 27.05 11.87
CA PHE A 18 -12.04 27.03 10.44
C PHE A 18 -10.75 27.78 10.09
N THR A 19 -10.02 28.24 11.09
CA THR A 19 -8.77 28.98 10.88
C THR A 19 -7.58 28.10 11.19
N ILE A 20 -6.77 27.81 10.18
CA ILE A 20 -5.49 27.10 10.37
C ILE A 20 -4.47 28.12 10.88
N SER A 21 -4.23 28.09 12.19
CA SER A 21 -3.25 28.98 12.85
C SER A 21 -1.84 28.40 12.86
N LYS A 22 -1.69 27.08 12.67
CA LYS A 22 -0.39 26.39 12.64
C LYS A 22 0.34 26.74 11.36
N LYS A 23 1.53 27.27 11.49
CA LYS A 23 2.44 27.48 10.36
C LYS A 23 3.29 26.23 10.17
N PRO A 24 3.59 25.85 8.91
CA PRO A 24 4.56 24.79 8.67
C PRO A 24 5.94 25.20 9.19
N ASP A 25 6.74 24.20 9.54
CA ASP A 25 8.15 24.43 9.84
C ASP A 25 8.84 25.04 8.63
N PRO A 26 9.85 25.90 8.83
CA PRO A 26 10.57 26.50 7.72
C PRO A 26 11.30 25.42 6.90
N ILE A 27 11.37 25.63 5.59
CA ILE A 27 12.14 24.77 4.68
C ILE A 27 13.61 24.82 5.08
N VAL A 28 14.23 23.66 5.24
CA VAL A 28 15.64 23.50 5.56
C VAL A 28 16.41 23.08 4.31
N TYR A 29 17.50 23.79 3.98
CA TYR A 29 18.43 23.37 2.94
C TYR A 29 19.48 22.43 3.53
N ILE A 30 19.64 21.26 2.92
CA ILE A 30 20.50 20.21 3.46
C ILE A 30 21.96 20.49 3.09
N GLU A 31 22.79 20.62 4.11
CA GLU A 31 24.22 20.87 3.95
C GLU A 31 25.00 19.61 3.57
N ASP A 32 24.69 18.50 4.25
CA ASP A 32 25.36 17.22 4.10
C ASP A 32 24.32 16.11 3.97
N LEU A 33 24.24 15.50 2.79
CA LEU A 33 23.26 14.46 2.48
C LEU A 33 23.55 13.14 3.22
N GLU A 34 24.81 12.81 3.50
CA GLU A 34 25.13 11.58 4.24
C GLU A 34 24.69 11.70 5.70
N VAL A 35 25.00 12.84 6.32
CA VAL A 35 24.57 13.10 7.71
C VAL A 35 23.06 13.12 7.81
N TYR A 36 22.38 13.79 6.89
CA TYR A 36 20.92 13.86 6.87
C TYR A 36 20.28 12.49 6.63
N ASN A 37 20.85 11.70 5.70
CA ASN A 37 20.43 10.31 5.45
C ASN A 37 20.46 9.45 6.73
N GLN A 38 21.52 9.59 7.54
CA GLN A 38 21.66 8.84 8.78
C GLN A 38 20.71 9.35 9.88
N GLN A 39 20.57 10.66 10.01
CA GLN A 39 19.73 11.29 11.03
C GLN A 39 18.25 10.99 10.85
N GLU A 40 17.78 11.07 9.61
CA GLU A 40 16.36 10.85 9.28
C GLU A 40 16.03 9.40 8.88
N GLY A 41 17.04 8.52 8.81
CA GLY A 41 16.84 7.12 8.46
C GLY A 41 16.32 6.90 7.03
N LEU A 42 16.83 7.65 6.06
CA LEU A 42 16.31 7.67 4.70
C LEU A 42 16.70 6.47 3.84
N ALA A 43 17.65 5.66 4.30
CA ALA A 43 18.13 4.45 3.61
C ALA A 43 18.64 4.67 2.18
N LEU A 44 19.18 5.86 1.91
CA LEU A 44 19.79 6.17 0.61
C LEU A 44 21.12 5.42 0.44
N SER A 45 21.34 4.86 -0.74
CA SER A 45 22.62 4.26 -1.12
C SER A 45 23.66 5.35 -1.46
N GLN A 46 24.92 4.94 -1.57
CA GLN A 46 26.00 5.87 -1.95
C GLN A 46 25.80 6.42 -3.36
N GLU A 47 25.28 5.60 -4.28
CA GLU A 47 24.95 6.01 -5.64
C GLU A 47 23.82 7.05 -5.66
N GLU A 48 22.81 6.86 -4.80
CA GLU A 48 21.68 7.81 -4.68
C GLU A 48 22.14 9.14 -4.07
N ILE A 49 23.03 9.11 -3.07
CA ILE A 49 23.64 10.32 -2.50
C ILE A 49 24.48 11.05 -3.56
N ALA A 50 25.27 10.31 -4.34
CA ALA A 50 26.05 10.90 -5.44
C ALA A 50 25.14 11.54 -6.49
N TYR A 51 24.06 10.88 -6.87
CA TYR A 51 23.06 11.42 -7.79
C TYR A 51 22.40 12.69 -7.25
N LEU A 52 22.00 12.72 -6.00
CA LEU A 52 21.40 13.91 -5.38
C LEU A 52 22.39 15.08 -5.31
N ASN A 53 23.67 14.81 -5.05
CA ASN A 53 24.73 15.83 -5.11
C ASN A 53 24.88 16.41 -6.53
N GLU A 54 24.84 15.55 -7.56
CA GLU A 54 24.88 16.00 -8.95
C GLU A 54 23.65 16.85 -9.31
N VAL A 55 22.45 16.45 -8.86
CA VAL A 55 21.22 17.24 -9.03
C VAL A 55 21.34 18.61 -8.36
N SER A 56 21.85 18.66 -7.12
CA SER A 56 22.10 19.91 -6.39
C SER A 56 23.03 20.85 -7.18
N GLN A 57 24.11 20.32 -7.75
CA GLN A 57 25.03 21.09 -8.60
C GLN A 57 24.35 21.62 -9.87
N LYS A 58 23.58 20.79 -10.57
CA LYS A 58 22.82 21.18 -11.77
C LYS A 58 21.80 22.28 -11.49
N LEU A 59 21.16 22.25 -10.32
CA LEU A 59 20.21 23.26 -9.89
C LEU A 59 20.87 24.54 -9.40
N GLY A 60 22.19 24.53 -9.13
CA GLY A 60 22.93 25.67 -8.57
C GLY A 60 22.51 26.05 -7.15
N ARG A 61 21.87 25.12 -6.42
CA ARG A 61 21.42 25.28 -5.03
C ARG A 61 21.41 23.95 -4.28
N LYS A 62 21.45 24.03 -2.96
CA LYS A 62 21.23 22.86 -2.11
C LYS A 62 19.80 22.35 -2.24
N LEU A 63 19.63 21.05 -2.02
CA LEU A 63 18.31 20.43 -1.95
C LEU A 63 17.66 20.73 -0.60
N THR A 64 16.35 20.81 -0.60
CA THR A 64 15.56 20.99 0.62
C THR A 64 15.34 19.66 1.32
N ASP A 65 15.02 19.72 2.61
CA ASP A 65 14.58 18.58 3.42
C ASP A 65 13.44 17.79 2.73
N SER A 66 12.43 18.50 2.25
CA SER A 66 11.28 17.90 1.56
C SER A 66 11.66 17.22 0.25
N GLU A 67 12.61 17.79 -0.53
CA GLU A 67 13.10 17.17 -1.76
C GLU A 67 13.88 15.89 -1.48
N VAL A 68 14.77 15.90 -0.51
CA VAL A 68 15.58 14.72 -0.15
C VAL A 68 14.72 13.63 0.48
N PHE A 69 13.84 14.02 1.40
CA PHE A 69 12.90 13.09 2.05
C PHE A 69 11.95 12.47 1.02
N GLY A 70 11.31 13.28 0.19
CA GLY A 70 10.42 12.81 -0.87
C GLY A 70 11.11 11.85 -1.84
N PHE A 71 12.34 12.16 -2.27
CA PHE A 71 13.13 11.26 -3.11
C PHE A 71 13.34 9.91 -2.44
N SER A 72 13.72 9.89 -1.16
CA SER A 72 13.98 8.63 -0.43
C SER A 72 12.74 7.74 -0.33
N GLN A 73 11.56 8.32 -0.18
CA GLN A 73 10.32 7.56 -0.12
C GLN A 73 9.92 7.00 -1.48
N VAL A 74 9.94 7.83 -2.52
CA VAL A 74 9.52 7.44 -3.88
C VAL A 74 10.53 6.49 -4.53
N ASN A 75 11.83 6.68 -4.29
CA ASN A 75 12.91 5.88 -4.86
C ASN A 75 13.37 4.73 -3.94
N SER A 76 12.50 4.26 -3.06
CA SER A 76 12.75 3.14 -2.15
C SER A 76 12.56 1.78 -2.82
N GLU A 77 12.93 0.71 -2.12
CA GLU A 77 12.61 -0.68 -2.53
C GLU A 77 11.16 -1.09 -2.20
N HIS A 78 10.32 -0.13 -1.85
CA HIS A 78 8.89 -0.39 -1.68
C HIS A 78 8.29 -0.93 -2.98
N CYS A 79 7.48 -1.98 -2.90
CA CYS A 79 6.95 -2.72 -4.05
C CYS A 79 8.02 -3.28 -5.02
N ARG A 80 9.29 -3.27 -4.63
CA ARG A 80 10.41 -3.80 -5.43
C ARG A 80 10.53 -3.18 -6.84
N HIS A 81 10.13 -1.93 -7.01
CA HIS A 81 10.16 -1.25 -8.31
C HIS A 81 11.54 -1.24 -8.96
N LYS A 82 12.61 -1.00 -8.19
CA LYS A 82 13.99 -1.02 -8.70
C LYS A 82 14.37 -2.40 -9.22
N ILE A 83 14.07 -3.47 -8.45
CA ILE A 83 14.36 -4.85 -8.84
C ILE A 83 13.54 -5.23 -10.08
N PHE A 84 12.23 -5.00 -10.08
CA PHE A 84 11.37 -5.36 -11.19
C PHE A 84 11.64 -4.55 -12.47
N GLY A 85 12.12 -3.31 -12.34
CA GLY A 85 12.54 -2.46 -13.45
C GLY A 85 13.99 -2.63 -13.87
N GLY A 86 14.80 -3.36 -13.09
CA GLY A 86 16.24 -3.51 -13.28
C GLY A 86 16.64 -4.40 -14.46
N VAL A 87 17.92 -4.36 -14.79
CA VAL A 87 18.56 -5.25 -15.76
C VAL A 87 18.95 -6.56 -15.03
N PHE A 88 18.58 -7.69 -15.63
CA PHE A 88 18.91 -9.01 -15.10
C PHE A 88 20.05 -9.64 -15.90
N ILE A 89 21.11 -10.02 -15.21
CA ILE A 89 22.22 -10.81 -15.74
C ILE A 89 22.13 -12.20 -15.12
N ILE A 90 21.82 -13.22 -15.91
CA ILE A 90 21.65 -14.61 -15.47
C ILE A 90 22.70 -15.45 -16.17
N ASP A 91 23.55 -16.12 -15.40
CA ASP A 91 24.68 -16.94 -15.90
C ASP A 91 25.61 -16.18 -16.87
N GLY A 92 25.80 -14.88 -16.63
CA GLY A 92 26.64 -14.00 -17.44
C GLY A 92 25.95 -13.41 -18.67
N GLU A 93 24.68 -13.75 -18.91
CA GLU A 93 23.88 -13.19 -20.01
C GLU A 93 22.94 -12.09 -19.52
N GLU A 94 23.01 -10.93 -20.13
CA GLU A 94 22.05 -9.86 -19.91
C GLU A 94 20.71 -10.21 -20.60
N LYS A 95 19.62 -10.13 -19.85
CA LYS A 95 18.28 -10.41 -20.38
C LYS A 95 17.70 -9.17 -21.04
N GLU A 96 17.04 -9.37 -22.18
CA GLU A 96 16.48 -8.30 -23.01
C GLU A 96 15.38 -7.48 -22.32
N SER A 97 14.70 -8.07 -21.35
CA SER A 97 13.53 -7.46 -20.71
C SER A 97 13.62 -7.48 -19.19
N SER A 98 13.22 -6.36 -18.56
CA SER A 98 12.96 -6.32 -17.15
C SER A 98 11.72 -7.15 -16.77
N LEU A 99 11.56 -7.49 -15.50
CA LEU A 99 10.37 -8.22 -15.02
C LEU A 99 9.07 -7.43 -15.26
N PHE A 100 9.09 -6.11 -15.09
CA PHE A 100 7.93 -5.27 -15.42
C PHE A 100 7.55 -5.35 -16.91
N ASN A 101 8.53 -5.33 -17.79
CA ASN A 101 8.27 -5.44 -19.22
C ASN A 101 7.67 -6.79 -19.58
N LEU A 102 8.11 -7.88 -18.96
CA LEU A 102 7.52 -9.21 -19.15
C LEU A 102 6.06 -9.27 -18.69
N ILE A 103 5.75 -8.67 -17.53
CA ILE A 103 4.38 -8.57 -17.00
C ILE A 103 3.51 -7.76 -17.98
N LYS A 104 3.97 -6.59 -18.40
CA LYS A 104 3.23 -5.72 -19.34
C LYS A 104 3.03 -6.34 -20.70
N LYS A 105 4.00 -7.14 -21.18
CA LYS A 105 3.91 -7.88 -22.43
C LYS A 105 2.70 -8.81 -22.46
N THR A 106 2.39 -9.49 -21.34
CA THR A 106 1.20 -10.35 -21.23
C THR A 106 -0.07 -9.60 -21.54
N SER A 107 -0.23 -8.39 -20.96
CA SER A 107 -1.41 -7.54 -21.20
C SER A 107 -1.44 -6.96 -22.61
N ALA A 108 -0.28 -6.67 -23.21
CA ALA A 108 -0.19 -6.15 -24.57
C ALA A 108 -0.56 -7.19 -25.62
N GLU A 109 -0.10 -8.43 -25.43
CA GLU A 109 -0.40 -9.55 -26.36
C GLU A 109 -1.81 -10.12 -26.15
N ASN A 110 -2.36 -10.02 -24.95
CA ASN A 110 -3.68 -10.54 -24.57
C ASN A 110 -4.49 -9.46 -23.85
N PRO A 111 -4.90 -8.39 -24.53
CA PRO A 111 -5.60 -7.27 -23.87
C PRO A 111 -6.96 -7.66 -23.32
N ASN A 112 -7.58 -8.70 -23.87
CA ASN A 112 -8.91 -9.16 -23.50
C ASN A 112 -9.88 -7.96 -23.33
N LYS A 113 -10.51 -7.81 -22.17
CA LYS A 113 -11.40 -6.68 -21.86
C LYS A 113 -10.73 -5.64 -20.94
N LEU A 114 -9.41 -5.52 -21.01
CA LEU A 114 -8.66 -4.59 -20.18
C LEU A 114 -8.98 -3.13 -20.57
N VAL A 115 -9.45 -2.34 -19.62
CA VAL A 115 -9.73 -0.91 -19.78
C VAL A 115 -8.56 -0.08 -19.28
N SER A 116 -8.00 -0.43 -18.12
CA SER A 116 -6.84 0.26 -17.55
C SER A 116 -6.02 -0.68 -16.67
N ALA A 117 -4.70 -0.65 -16.85
CA ALA A 117 -3.72 -1.27 -15.95
C ALA A 117 -2.40 -0.50 -16.00
N TYR A 118 -1.59 -0.61 -14.94
CA TYR A 118 -0.26 0.02 -14.81
C TYR A 118 -0.26 1.57 -14.86
N LYS A 119 -1.40 2.20 -14.70
CA LYS A 119 -1.58 3.67 -14.72
C LYS A 119 -2.17 4.21 -13.42
N ASP A 120 -2.71 3.34 -12.61
CA ASP A 120 -3.34 3.62 -11.33
C ASP A 120 -3.06 2.46 -10.38
N ASN A 121 -3.33 2.60 -9.11
CA ASN A 121 -3.19 1.54 -8.11
C ASN A 121 -4.22 0.42 -8.25
N VAL A 122 -5.13 0.54 -9.19
CA VAL A 122 -6.21 -0.40 -9.49
C VAL A 122 -6.21 -0.75 -10.97
N ALA A 123 -6.60 -1.96 -11.31
CA ALA A 123 -6.88 -2.35 -12.68
C ALA A 123 -8.39 -2.36 -12.94
N PHE A 124 -8.79 -1.97 -14.15
CA PHE A 124 -10.17 -2.01 -14.62
C PHE A 124 -10.30 -2.90 -15.84
N ASN A 125 -11.25 -3.82 -15.76
CA ASN A 125 -11.74 -4.59 -16.90
C ASN A 125 -13.15 -4.17 -17.26
N GLU A 126 -13.54 -4.32 -18.53
CA GLU A 126 -14.92 -4.12 -18.97
C GLU A 126 -15.87 -5.05 -18.20
N GLY A 127 -16.89 -4.45 -17.59
CA GLY A 127 -17.95 -5.15 -16.90
C GLY A 127 -19.21 -5.30 -17.76
N PRO A 128 -20.25 -5.94 -17.23
CA PRO A 128 -21.55 -6.03 -17.89
C PRO A 128 -22.25 -4.67 -17.97
N THR A 129 -23.18 -4.51 -18.92
CA THR A 129 -24.19 -3.46 -18.83
C THR A 129 -25.22 -3.87 -17.79
N VAL A 130 -25.53 -2.98 -16.85
CA VAL A 130 -26.45 -3.24 -15.74
C VAL A 130 -27.47 -2.12 -15.62
N GLU A 131 -28.67 -2.42 -15.15
CA GLU A 131 -29.62 -1.41 -14.75
C GLU A 131 -29.24 -0.78 -13.43
N GLN A 132 -29.32 0.52 -13.33
CA GLN A 132 -29.08 1.25 -12.10
C GLN A 132 -30.20 2.27 -11.85
N PHE A 133 -30.74 2.29 -10.64
CA PHE A 133 -31.59 3.36 -10.17
C PHE A 133 -30.72 4.48 -9.61
N ALA A 134 -30.61 5.55 -10.37
CA ALA A 134 -29.69 6.65 -10.07
C ALA A 134 -30.25 7.99 -10.54
N PRO A 135 -29.70 9.13 -10.07
CA PRO A 135 -30.04 10.44 -10.63
C PRO A 135 -29.76 10.50 -12.13
N LEU A 136 -30.54 11.26 -12.86
CA LEU A 136 -30.34 11.48 -14.30
C LEU A 136 -29.02 12.20 -14.58
N SER A 137 -28.64 13.15 -13.71
CA SER A 137 -27.34 13.84 -13.75
C SER A 137 -26.52 13.52 -12.49
N GLY A 138 -25.19 13.61 -12.59
CA GLY A 138 -24.28 13.37 -11.47
C GLY A 138 -23.76 14.63 -10.78
N ASP A 139 -24.03 15.80 -11.33
CA ASP A 139 -23.44 17.09 -10.98
C ASP A 139 -24.39 18.06 -10.28
N LYS A 140 -25.66 17.72 -10.21
CA LYS A 140 -26.71 18.54 -9.58
C LYS A 140 -27.83 17.65 -9.04
N PRO A 141 -28.66 18.16 -8.11
CA PRO A 141 -29.90 17.50 -7.68
C PRO A 141 -30.82 17.21 -8.89
N ASP A 142 -31.26 15.94 -8.99
CA ASP A 142 -32.09 15.49 -10.10
C ASP A 142 -32.98 14.32 -9.68
N PHE A 143 -33.96 13.99 -10.52
CA PHE A 143 -34.84 12.86 -10.32
C PHE A 143 -34.11 11.56 -10.56
N PHE A 144 -34.45 10.56 -9.75
CA PHE A 144 -33.96 9.17 -9.92
C PHE A 144 -34.74 8.46 -11.02
N ALA A 145 -34.05 7.74 -11.85
CA ALA A 145 -34.63 6.90 -12.88
C ALA A 145 -33.81 5.61 -13.03
N VAL A 146 -34.45 4.57 -13.53
CA VAL A 146 -33.76 3.35 -13.97
C VAL A 146 -33.11 3.64 -15.31
N LYS A 147 -31.83 3.36 -15.44
CA LYS A 147 -31.08 3.47 -16.69
C LYS A 147 -30.00 2.40 -16.78
N ASP A 148 -29.72 1.98 -17.99
CA ASP A 148 -28.59 1.12 -18.30
C ASP A 148 -27.29 1.89 -18.20
N ILE A 149 -26.33 1.32 -17.49
CA ILE A 149 -24.95 1.82 -17.43
C ILE A 149 -23.96 0.76 -17.91
N LYS A 150 -22.98 1.18 -18.65
CA LYS A 150 -21.78 0.37 -18.92
C LYS A 150 -20.88 0.42 -17.71
N THR A 151 -20.46 -0.72 -17.22
CA THR A 151 -19.62 -0.81 -16.03
C THR A 151 -18.21 -1.27 -16.35
N VAL A 152 -17.31 -1.04 -15.41
CA VAL A 152 -16.01 -1.68 -15.30
C VAL A 152 -15.93 -2.43 -13.97
N ILE A 153 -15.17 -3.50 -13.96
CA ILE A 153 -14.83 -4.25 -12.75
C ILE A 153 -13.47 -3.75 -12.27
N SER A 154 -13.41 -3.24 -11.05
CA SER A 154 -12.16 -2.87 -10.39
C SER A 154 -11.54 -4.07 -9.68
N LEU A 155 -10.23 -4.24 -9.86
CA LEU A 155 -9.44 -5.34 -9.30
C LEU A 155 -8.19 -4.78 -8.63
N LYS A 156 -7.95 -5.21 -7.41
CA LYS A 156 -6.74 -4.87 -6.65
C LYS A 156 -6.30 -6.08 -5.82
N ALA A 157 -4.99 -6.24 -5.70
CA ALA A 157 -4.38 -7.10 -4.70
C ALA A 157 -3.28 -6.32 -4.00
N GLU A 158 -3.17 -6.50 -2.69
CA GLU A 158 -2.23 -5.81 -1.81
C GLU A 158 -1.49 -6.80 -0.93
N THR A 159 -0.21 -6.55 -0.62
CA THR A 159 0.58 -7.37 0.29
C THR A 159 0.84 -6.63 1.58
N HIS A 160 0.65 -7.29 2.72
CA HIS A 160 0.92 -6.70 4.03
C HIS A 160 1.59 -7.70 4.96
N ASN A 161 2.89 -7.94 4.76
CA ASN A 161 3.58 -9.12 5.28
C ASN A 161 4.14 -8.93 6.69
N PHE A 162 5.11 -8.02 6.86
CA PHE A 162 5.79 -7.86 8.14
C PHE A 162 4.85 -7.38 9.26
N PRO A 163 4.02 -6.35 9.05
CA PRO A 163 3.08 -5.93 10.09
C PRO A 163 2.10 -7.04 10.47
N THR A 164 1.63 -7.84 9.52
CA THR A 164 0.75 -8.99 9.80
C THR A 164 1.48 -10.11 10.57
N THR A 165 2.80 -10.21 10.46
CA THR A 165 3.60 -11.18 11.22
C THR A 165 3.71 -10.81 12.69
N VAL A 166 3.88 -9.52 13.01
CA VAL A 166 4.15 -9.04 14.37
C VAL A 166 2.90 -8.54 15.08
N GLU A 167 1.95 -7.95 14.37
CA GLU A 167 0.66 -7.47 14.88
C GLU A 167 -0.47 -7.90 13.93
N PRO A 168 -0.82 -9.20 13.93
CA PRO A 168 -1.62 -9.79 12.86
C PRO A 168 -3.00 -9.17 12.64
N PHE A 169 -3.70 -8.79 13.71
CA PHE A 169 -5.04 -8.17 13.58
C PHE A 169 -4.95 -6.82 12.84
N ASN A 170 -4.14 -5.92 13.37
CA ASN A 170 -3.99 -4.57 12.81
C ASN A 170 -3.28 -4.60 11.45
N GLY A 171 -2.26 -5.46 11.30
CA GLY A 171 -1.56 -5.65 10.05
C GLY A 171 -2.46 -6.11 8.92
N ALA A 172 -3.27 -7.12 9.14
CA ALA A 172 -4.21 -7.61 8.13
C ALA A 172 -5.38 -6.65 7.88
N ALA A 173 -5.84 -5.95 8.92
CA ALA A 173 -6.83 -4.88 8.77
C ALA A 173 -6.30 -3.77 7.85
N THR A 174 -5.05 -3.33 8.05
CA THR A 174 -4.40 -2.32 7.20
C THR A 174 -4.22 -2.82 5.77
N GLY A 175 -3.80 -4.06 5.56
CA GLY A 175 -3.68 -4.64 4.22
C GLY A 175 -5.01 -4.67 3.46
N THR A 176 -6.09 -5.09 4.12
CA THR A 176 -7.44 -5.02 3.54
C THR A 176 -7.86 -3.57 3.30
N GLY A 177 -7.52 -2.67 4.23
CA GLY A 177 -7.76 -1.24 4.07
C GLY A 177 -7.04 -0.66 2.86
N GLY A 178 -5.79 -1.02 2.61
CA GLY A 178 -4.99 -0.57 1.47
C GLY A 178 -5.67 -0.91 0.14
N GLU A 179 -6.02 -2.17 -0.06
CA GLU A 179 -6.69 -2.59 -1.29
C GLU A 179 -8.08 -1.96 -1.49
N ILE A 180 -8.82 -1.71 -0.40
CA ILE A 180 -10.12 -1.02 -0.46
C ILE A 180 -9.91 0.45 -0.84
N ARG A 181 -8.96 1.16 -0.19
CA ARG A 181 -8.67 2.57 -0.47
C ARG A 181 -8.25 2.78 -1.92
N ASP A 182 -7.39 1.92 -2.45
CA ASP A 182 -6.95 1.98 -3.84
C ASP A 182 -8.11 1.81 -4.81
N ARG A 183 -9.04 0.91 -4.53
CA ARG A 183 -10.21 0.74 -5.38
C ARG A 183 -11.20 1.90 -5.24
N LEU A 184 -11.43 2.41 -4.04
CA LEU A 184 -12.25 3.61 -3.83
C LEU A 184 -11.70 4.83 -4.57
N GLY A 185 -10.37 5.00 -4.55
CA GLY A 185 -9.66 6.08 -5.25
C GLY A 185 -9.38 5.81 -6.72
N GLY A 186 -9.68 4.61 -7.23
CA GLY A 186 -9.39 4.22 -8.60
C GLY A 186 -10.22 4.98 -9.63
N GLY A 187 -9.56 5.43 -10.70
CA GLY A 187 -10.20 6.30 -11.69
C GLY A 187 -10.74 7.57 -11.03
N LYS A 188 -12.02 7.86 -11.22
CA LYS A 188 -12.76 8.94 -10.55
C LYS A 188 -13.53 8.47 -9.32
N ALA A 189 -13.81 7.19 -9.20
CA ALA A 189 -14.28 6.45 -8.04
C ALA A 189 -14.68 5.03 -8.44
N SER A 190 -14.52 4.04 -7.56
CA SER A 190 -15.15 2.74 -7.68
C SER A 190 -15.68 2.27 -6.33
N LEU A 191 -16.64 1.34 -6.36
CA LEU A 191 -17.29 0.82 -5.17
C LEU A 191 -16.80 -0.62 -4.91
N PRO A 192 -16.32 -0.94 -3.69
CA PRO A 192 -15.97 -2.31 -3.33
C PRO A 192 -17.24 -3.18 -3.27
N ILE A 193 -17.11 -4.45 -3.66
CA ILE A 193 -18.20 -5.44 -3.60
C ILE A 193 -17.82 -6.58 -2.66
N ALA A 194 -16.64 -7.17 -2.85
CA ALA A 194 -16.22 -8.35 -2.13
C ALA A 194 -14.70 -8.41 -2.03
N GLY A 195 -14.22 -8.93 -0.91
CA GLY A 195 -12.80 -9.11 -0.61
C GLY A 195 -12.39 -10.56 -0.53
N THR A 196 -11.08 -10.80 -0.62
CA THR A 196 -10.42 -12.08 -0.39
C THR A 196 -9.14 -11.87 0.40
N ALA A 197 -8.70 -12.88 1.13
CA ALA A 197 -7.40 -12.86 1.80
C ALA A 197 -6.70 -14.22 1.63
N VAL A 198 -5.42 -14.18 1.30
CA VAL A 198 -4.56 -15.36 1.21
C VAL A 198 -3.45 -15.23 2.23
N TYR A 199 -3.20 -16.30 2.96
CA TYR A 199 -2.12 -16.37 3.95
C TYR A 199 -1.17 -17.50 3.59
N MET A 200 0.12 -17.20 3.59
CA MET A 200 1.18 -18.20 3.47
C MET A 200 2.02 -18.16 4.74
N THR A 201 2.00 -19.26 5.49
CA THR A 201 2.67 -19.36 6.81
C THR A 201 3.51 -20.61 6.92
N SER A 202 4.40 -20.62 7.91
CA SER A 202 4.96 -21.88 8.44
C SER A 202 3.82 -22.75 9.00
N TYR A 203 4.11 -24.02 9.29
CA TYR A 203 3.10 -24.93 9.80
C TYR A 203 2.47 -24.46 11.11
N PRO A 204 1.15 -24.44 11.22
CA PRO A 204 0.46 -23.90 12.42
C PRO A 204 0.65 -24.75 13.67
N ARG A 205 0.95 -26.03 13.56
CA ARG A 205 1.19 -26.97 14.69
C ARG A 205 0.03 -27.05 15.66
N THR A 206 -1.18 -27.13 15.09
CA THR A 206 -2.42 -27.31 15.83
C THR A 206 -2.59 -28.76 16.33
N GLU A 207 -3.58 -29.01 17.15
CA GLU A 207 -3.92 -30.37 17.58
C GLU A 207 -4.11 -31.29 16.37
N GLY A 208 -3.46 -32.46 16.42
CA GLY A 208 -3.42 -33.40 15.30
C GLY A 208 -2.35 -33.11 14.24
N ALA A 209 -1.41 -32.22 14.53
CA ALA A 209 -0.27 -31.94 13.65
C ALA A 209 0.47 -33.23 13.23
N ARG A 210 0.92 -33.24 12.00
CA ARG A 210 1.68 -34.36 11.43
C ARG A 210 3.08 -34.46 12.06
N GLU A 211 3.69 -35.65 12.02
CA GLU A 211 5.00 -35.90 12.67
C GLU A 211 6.08 -34.89 12.21
N TRP A 212 6.13 -34.52 10.94
CA TRP A 212 7.13 -33.59 10.42
C TRP A 212 6.85 -32.12 10.82
N GLU A 213 5.67 -31.81 11.32
CA GLU A 213 5.32 -30.49 11.83
C GLU A 213 5.76 -30.29 13.28
N LYS A 214 6.15 -31.36 13.98
CA LYS A 214 6.50 -31.30 15.40
C LYS A 214 7.81 -30.60 15.69
N VAL A 215 8.72 -30.56 14.73
CA VAL A 215 9.98 -29.82 14.88
C VAL A 215 9.71 -28.34 14.77
N LEU A 216 10.09 -27.60 15.82
CA LEU A 216 9.93 -26.15 15.89
C LEU A 216 11.29 -25.49 16.02
N ASP A 217 11.67 -24.74 15.02
CA ASP A 217 12.84 -23.87 15.10
C ASP A 217 12.50 -22.55 15.81
N PRO A 218 13.48 -21.94 16.49
CA PRO A 218 13.29 -20.63 17.08
C PRO A 218 12.85 -19.61 16.02
N ARG A 219 11.82 -18.84 16.35
CA ARG A 219 11.35 -17.73 15.51
C ARG A 219 11.94 -16.40 16.01
N PRO A 220 12.10 -15.39 15.15
CA PRO A 220 12.43 -14.04 15.62
C PRO A 220 11.48 -13.60 16.73
N TRP A 221 12.00 -12.96 17.77
CA TRP A 221 11.25 -12.64 19.00
C TRP A 221 9.97 -11.82 18.79
N LEU A 222 9.92 -11.00 17.73
CA LEU A 222 8.73 -10.23 17.37
C LEU A 222 7.64 -11.05 16.69
N TYR A 223 7.97 -12.20 16.10
CA TYR A 223 7.03 -12.97 15.28
C TYR A 223 6.05 -13.75 16.14
N GLN A 224 4.78 -13.56 15.90
CA GLN A 224 3.74 -14.39 16.51
C GLN A 224 3.74 -15.81 15.90
N THR A 225 3.12 -16.78 16.58
CA THR A 225 3.02 -18.14 16.06
C THR A 225 2.14 -18.16 14.81
N PRO A 226 2.36 -19.09 13.87
CA PRO A 226 1.51 -19.20 12.67
C PRO A 226 0.02 -19.33 12.99
N GLU A 227 -0.35 -20.08 14.02
CA GLU A 227 -1.75 -20.20 14.48
C GLU A 227 -2.33 -18.86 14.94
N GLN A 228 -1.58 -18.13 15.77
CA GLN A 228 -2.00 -16.80 16.24
C GLN A 228 -2.13 -15.80 15.10
N ILE A 229 -1.18 -15.84 14.14
CA ILE A 229 -1.22 -15.02 12.93
C ILE A 229 -2.51 -15.29 12.17
N LEU A 230 -2.81 -16.56 11.86
CA LEU A 230 -3.98 -16.93 11.06
C LEU A 230 -5.31 -16.49 11.70
N ILE A 231 -5.47 -16.72 13.00
CA ILE A 231 -6.71 -16.36 13.72
C ILE A 231 -6.87 -14.84 13.76
N LYS A 232 -5.84 -14.13 14.20
CA LYS A 232 -5.91 -12.67 14.38
C LYS A 232 -5.97 -11.92 13.05
N ALA A 233 -5.19 -12.34 12.06
CA ALA A 233 -5.18 -11.71 10.76
C ALA A 233 -6.52 -11.89 10.02
N SER A 234 -7.10 -13.08 10.07
CA SER A 234 -8.42 -13.31 9.49
C SER A 234 -9.50 -12.41 10.11
N ASN A 235 -9.45 -12.26 11.44
CA ASN A 235 -10.36 -11.37 12.14
C ASN A 235 -10.14 -9.90 11.76
N GLY A 236 -8.88 -9.46 11.67
CA GLY A 236 -8.55 -8.08 11.30
C GLY A 236 -8.98 -7.72 9.87
N ALA A 237 -8.69 -8.59 8.91
CA ALA A 237 -9.10 -8.41 7.52
C ALA A 237 -10.63 -8.33 7.37
N SER A 238 -11.36 -9.22 8.06
CA SER A 238 -12.83 -9.21 8.06
C SER A 238 -13.41 -7.98 8.73
N ASP A 239 -12.83 -7.54 9.86
CA ASP A 239 -13.28 -6.37 10.61
C ASP A 239 -13.21 -5.11 9.74
N PHE A 240 -12.08 -4.89 9.06
CA PHE A 240 -11.93 -3.72 8.20
C PHE A 240 -12.89 -3.76 7.01
N GLY A 241 -12.94 -4.88 6.30
CA GLY A 241 -13.83 -5.05 5.14
C GLY A 241 -15.30 -4.83 5.50
N ASN A 242 -15.75 -5.37 6.61
CA ASN A 242 -17.14 -5.22 7.07
C ASN A 242 -17.51 -3.75 7.35
N LYS A 243 -16.58 -2.93 7.82
CA LYS A 243 -16.80 -1.50 8.06
C LYS A 243 -17.03 -0.71 6.76
N PHE A 244 -16.51 -1.20 5.63
CA PHE A 244 -16.68 -0.60 4.31
C PHE A 244 -17.74 -1.28 3.45
N GLY A 245 -18.48 -2.23 4.00
CA GLY A 245 -19.48 -2.98 3.23
C GLY A 245 -18.87 -3.98 2.24
N GLN A 246 -17.60 -4.34 2.42
CA GLN A 246 -16.91 -5.36 1.64
C GLN A 246 -16.76 -6.65 2.47
N PRO A 247 -17.65 -7.62 2.33
CA PRO A 247 -17.47 -8.89 3.00
C PRO A 247 -16.25 -9.63 2.46
N LEU A 248 -15.50 -10.26 3.34
CA LEU A 248 -14.46 -11.21 2.98
C LEU A 248 -15.12 -12.54 2.61
N ILE A 249 -15.20 -12.83 1.31
CA ILE A 249 -16.00 -13.95 0.81
C ILE A 249 -15.25 -15.25 0.58
N CYS A 250 -13.92 -15.15 0.41
CA CYS A 250 -13.08 -16.32 0.21
C CYS A 250 -11.64 -16.00 0.59
N GLY A 251 -10.84 -17.05 0.66
CA GLY A 251 -9.42 -16.96 0.93
C GLY A 251 -8.74 -18.30 0.73
N SER A 252 -7.44 -18.31 0.94
CA SER A 252 -6.64 -19.53 0.88
C SER A 252 -5.59 -19.52 1.97
N LEU A 253 -5.26 -20.68 2.48
CA LEU A 253 -4.15 -20.91 3.37
C LEU A 253 -3.16 -21.87 2.72
N LEU A 254 -1.91 -21.42 2.60
CA LEU A 254 -0.81 -22.25 2.15
C LEU A 254 0.24 -22.32 3.26
N THR A 255 0.76 -23.51 3.50
CA THR A 255 1.79 -23.72 4.52
C THR A 255 2.98 -24.43 3.91
N PHE A 256 4.16 -24.00 4.28
CA PHE A 256 5.39 -24.61 3.78
C PHE A 256 6.55 -24.40 4.74
N GLU A 257 7.26 -25.49 5.03
CA GLU A 257 8.59 -25.53 5.65
C GLU A 257 9.39 -26.63 5.00
N HIS A 258 10.63 -26.37 4.67
CA HIS A 258 11.57 -27.33 4.11
C HIS A 258 12.99 -26.98 4.50
N THR A 259 13.78 -27.98 4.84
CA THR A 259 15.21 -27.80 5.10
C THR A 259 16.00 -28.63 4.11
N GLU A 260 16.93 -27.97 3.41
CA GLU A 260 17.81 -28.59 2.43
C GLU A 260 19.19 -27.93 2.49
N ASN A 261 20.27 -28.75 2.51
CA ASN A 261 21.63 -28.24 2.59
C ASN A 261 21.86 -27.23 3.73
N ASP A 262 21.36 -27.54 4.92
CA ASP A 262 21.41 -26.69 6.12
C ASP A 262 20.73 -25.29 5.95
N LYS A 263 19.92 -25.14 4.93
CA LYS A 263 19.10 -23.93 4.72
C LYS A 263 17.63 -24.26 4.94
N LYS A 264 16.97 -23.43 5.72
CA LYS A 264 15.51 -23.48 5.91
C LYS A 264 14.81 -22.61 4.89
N TYR A 265 13.79 -23.16 4.26
CA TYR A 265 12.85 -22.49 3.38
C TYR A 265 11.47 -22.54 4.02
N ALA A 266 10.94 -21.39 4.40
CA ALA A 266 9.65 -21.34 5.10
C ALA A 266 9.01 -19.96 4.96
N TYR A 267 7.71 -19.90 5.20
CA TYR A 267 6.99 -18.62 5.36
C TYR A 267 6.99 -18.18 6.83
N ASP A 268 8.19 -18.02 7.44
CA ASP A 268 8.30 -17.57 8.84
C ASP A 268 7.78 -16.16 9.02
N LYS A 269 8.08 -15.25 8.09
CA LYS A 269 7.33 -14.01 7.90
C LYS A 269 6.14 -14.33 7.01
N VAL A 270 4.92 -14.12 7.52
CA VAL A 270 3.71 -14.41 6.76
C VAL A 270 3.70 -13.64 5.45
N ILE A 271 3.22 -14.26 4.38
CA ILE A 271 2.76 -13.53 3.22
C ILE A 271 1.25 -13.39 3.35
N MET A 272 0.78 -12.16 3.47
CA MET A 272 -0.63 -11.81 3.47
C MET A 272 -0.95 -11.08 2.18
N LEU A 273 -1.89 -11.61 1.40
CA LEU A 273 -2.41 -11.00 0.19
C LEU A 273 -3.87 -10.64 0.45
N ALA A 274 -4.15 -9.36 0.60
CA ALA A 274 -5.50 -8.85 0.56
C ALA A 274 -5.88 -8.57 -0.90
N GLY A 275 -7.09 -8.86 -1.27
CA GLY A 275 -7.57 -8.58 -2.61
C GLY A 275 -9.06 -8.32 -2.62
N GLY A 276 -9.55 -7.74 -3.71
CA GLY A 276 -10.95 -7.49 -3.84
C GLY A 276 -11.39 -7.12 -5.24
N VAL A 277 -12.68 -7.19 -5.41
CA VAL A 277 -13.39 -6.75 -6.61
C VAL A 277 -14.39 -5.67 -6.27
N GLY A 278 -14.54 -4.76 -7.18
CA GLY A 278 -15.52 -3.70 -7.12
C GLY A 278 -16.04 -3.35 -8.51
N PHE A 279 -16.82 -2.30 -8.61
CA PHE A 279 -17.28 -1.81 -9.90
C PHE A 279 -17.32 -0.29 -9.95
N ALA A 280 -17.26 0.23 -11.16
CA ALA A 280 -17.50 1.64 -11.43
C ALA A 280 -18.28 1.79 -12.74
N ASN A 281 -18.77 3.00 -12.97
CA ASN A 281 -19.21 3.39 -14.29
C ASN A 281 -18.01 3.44 -15.23
N MET A 282 -18.12 2.93 -16.45
CA MET A 282 -17.01 2.93 -17.41
C MET A 282 -16.44 4.33 -17.70
N ARG A 283 -17.28 5.37 -17.69
CA ARG A 283 -16.83 6.76 -17.87
C ARG A 283 -15.91 7.26 -16.76
N ASP A 284 -15.94 6.60 -15.58
CA ASP A 284 -15.21 6.99 -14.38
C ASP A 284 -13.94 6.11 -14.16
N ALA A 285 -13.63 5.21 -15.12
CA ALA A 285 -12.51 4.28 -15.00
C ALA A 285 -11.11 4.93 -15.12
N LEU A 286 -11.02 6.14 -15.65
CA LEU A 286 -9.76 6.87 -15.81
C LEU A 286 -9.78 8.14 -14.98
N LYS A 287 -8.63 8.47 -14.39
CA LYS A 287 -8.44 9.76 -13.70
C LYS A 287 -8.55 10.92 -14.69
N GLY A 288 -9.03 12.06 -14.20
CA GLY A 288 -8.95 13.32 -14.93
C GLY A 288 -7.56 13.95 -14.80
N ASP A 289 -7.22 14.83 -15.72
CA ASP A 289 -6.04 15.67 -15.62
C ASP A 289 -6.41 16.98 -14.91
N PRO A 290 -5.65 17.41 -13.89
CA PRO A 290 -5.87 18.68 -13.22
C PRO A 290 -5.63 19.86 -14.17
N GLU A 291 -6.49 20.87 -14.11
CA GLU A 291 -6.35 22.06 -14.95
C GLU A 291 -5.99 23.31 -14.14
N PRO A 292 -5.27 24.27 -14.76
CA PRO A 292 -4.97 25.55 -14.11
C PRO A 292 -6.23 26.28 -13.67
N GLY A 293 -6.31 26.66 -12.41
CA GLY A 293 -7.47 27.32 -11.81
C GLY A 293 -8.37 26.41 -10.99
N GLU A 294 -8.21 25.10 -11.06
CA GLU A 294 -8.86 24.18 -10.13
C GLU A 294 -8.33 24.39 -8.69
N LYS A 295 -9.19 24.12 -7.73
CA LYS A 295 -8.87 24.30 -6.31
C LYS A 295 -8.46 22.99 -5.68
N VAL A 296 -7.34 23.01 -4.98
CA VAL A 296 -6.96 21.92 -4.08
C VAL A 296 -7.71 22.11 -2.77
N VAL A 297 -8.55 21.15 -2.41
CA VAL A 297 -9.34 21.16 -1.17
C VAL A 297 -8.75 20.11 -0.24
N VAL A 298 -8.33 20.57 0.96
CA VAL A 298 -7.85 19.67 2.03
C VAL A 298 -8.94 19.58 3.09
N ILE A 299 -9.37 18.34 3.37
CA ILE A 299 -10.37 18.05 4.39
C ILE A 299 -9.70 17.12 5.41
N GLY A 300 -9.59 17.59 6.64
CA GLY A 300 -8.94 16.81 7.71
C GLY A 300 -8.59 17.67 8.90
N GLY A 301 -7.86 17.09 9.85
CA GLY A 301 -7.37 17.72 11.07
C GLY A 301 -5.84 17.80 11.12
N ASP A 302 -5.29 17.72 12.35
CA ASP A 302 -3.85 17.68 12.56
C ASP A 302 -3.27 16.36 12.03
N ASN A 303 -2.10 16.45 11.42
CA ASN A 303 -1.35 15.29 10.93
C ASN A 303 -0.15 15.03 11.85
N TYR A 304 0.22 13.76 11.98
CA TYR A 304 1.36 13.30 12.76
C TYR A 304 2.37 12.62 11.84
N ARG A 305 3.66 12.69 12.19
CA ARG A 305 4.75 12.10 11.40
C ARG A 305 4.96 10.60 11.66
N ILE A 306 4.02 9.93 12.30
CA ILE A 306 4.13 8.49 12.55
C ILE A 306 4.08 7.76 11.22
N GLY A 307 5.11 6.95 10.95
CA GLY A 307 5.20 6.13 9.75
C GLY A 307 5.60 6.83 8.46
N MET A 308 5.90 8.11 8.47
CA MET A 308 6.34 8.85 7.27
C MET A 308 7.57 8.25 6.58
N GLY A 309 8.40 7.52 7.32
CA GLY A 309 9.60 6.83 6.78
C GLY A 309 9.34 5.43 6.22
N GLY A 310 8.09 4.99 6.12
CA GLY A 310 7.73 3.61 5.74
C GLY A 310 8.29 3.17 4.39
N GLY A 311 8.28 4.04 3.38
CA GLY A 311 8.89 3.76 2.09
C GLY A 311 10.39 3.44 2.18
N ALA A 312 11.15 4.27 2.88
CA ALA A 312 12.58 4.07 3.08
C ALA A 312 12.90 2.78 3.88
N VAL A 313 12.05 2.42 4.84
CA VAL A 313 12.20 1.18 5.64
C VAL A 313 12.20 -0.08 4.75
N SER A 314 11.52 -0.05 3.61
CA SER A 314 11.52 -1.17 2.66
C SER A 314 12.91 -1.47 2.07
N SER A 315 13.83 -0.52 2.13
CA SER A 315 15.20 -0.64 1.60
C SER A 315 16.20 -1.22 2.61
N VAL A 316 15.80 -1.51 3.84
CA VAL A 316 16.69 -1.99 4.91
C VAL A 316 16.24 -3.32 5.49
N ASN A 317 17.14 -3.95 6.26
CA ASN A 317 16.83 -5.18 6.97
C ASN A 317 15.87 -4.93 8.13
N THR A 318 14.95 -5.87 8.34
CA THR A 318 13.98 -5.84 9.43
C THR A 318 14.69 -5.69 10.79
N GLY A 319 14.24 -4.73 11.61
CA GLY A 319 14.79 -4.47 12.94
C GLY A 319 15.91 -3.43 12.98
N GLN A 320 16.28 -2.84 11.86
CA GLN A 320 17.36 -1.85 11.79
C GLN A 320 16.93 -0.47 12.34
N TYR A 321 15.67 -0.12 12.27
CA TYR A 321 15.11 1.14 12.77
C TYR A 321 14.20 0.98 13.96
N THR A 322 13.81 2.09 14.58
CA THR A 322 12.89 2.11 15.74
C THR A 322 11.48 1.69 15.35
N CYS A 323 10.69 1.26 16.33
CA CYS A 323 9.33 0.80 16.09
C CYS A 323 8.40 1.86 15.47
N LEU A 324 8.66 3.14 15.66
CA LEU A 324 7.85 4.22 15.07
C LEU A 324 7.89 4.23 13.54
N LEU A 325 9.00 3.76 12.94
CA LEU A 325 9.10 3.63 11.48
C LEU A 325 8.45 2.34 10.96
N TYR A 326 8.30 1.32 11.82
CA TYR A 326 7.73 0.04 11.42
C TYR A 326 6.24 -0.10 11.73
N THR A 327 5.70 0.67 12.67
CA THR A 327 4.34 0.48 13.19
C THR A 327 3.26 1.16 12.36
N SER A 328 3.65 2.09 11.51
CA SER A 328 2.74 2.70 10.57
C SER A 328 3.12 2.29 9.16
N ASP A 329 2.21 1.70 8.48
CA ASP A 329 2.34 1.34 7.08
C ASP A 329 1.81 2.48 6.20
N ALA A 330 2.37 3.66 6.42
CA ALA A 330 2.07 4.81 5.58
C ALA A 330 2.55 4.62 4.13
N ALA A 331 3.41 3.65 3.89
CA ALA A 331 3.90 3.34 2.56
C ALA A 331 2.84 2.73 1.64
N ASP A 332 1.86 2.04 2.20
CA ASP A 332 0.73 1.51 1.43
C ASP A 332 -0.36 2.57 1.18
N GLU A 333 -0.19 3.76 1.74
CA GLU A 333 -1.19 4.84 1.71
C GLU A 333 -0.77 6.03 0.83
N LEU A 334 0.39 5.96 0.17
CA LEU A 334 0.92 7.03 -0.69
C LEU A 334 0.80 6.70 -2.18
#